data_3b9e692fe8c43642ea7015af16cba7d3
#
_entry.id   3b9e692fe8c43642ea7015af16cba7d3
#
_cell.length_a   1.000
_cell.length_b   1.000
_cell.length_c   1.000
_cell.angle_alpha   90.00
_cell.angle_beta   90.00
_cell.angle_gamma   90.00
#
_symmetry.space_group_name_H-M   'P 1'
#
loop_
_entity.id
_entity.type
_entity.pdbx_description
1 polymer ?
#
loop_
_entity_poly.entity_id
_entity_poly.type
_entity_poly.pdbx_seq_one_letter_code
_entity_poly.pdbx_strand_id
1 'polypeptide(L)'
;MTLALSADGTQVLFTLRAGGQPLVFDPLTGNLAAWQGEAGFAPARTETARIRVQDWRNSNRPRLGNVALRLGEGEFARSLAILLREDGFLLGTDNHLRLFDAQGRLVDSVPTPGAVWGVTVAGEMGVAALGDGTIRWYRFEAGALREIAALFVHAETLRWVLWTPEGLFDHAPNGGQELVGVHLNGGRNQTPEWASFQQAYRALYAPRAVRGRIAGDFAPAQERLAQLGEVRQRIGRLPTLAPGSICALVAEECRPITWETRSIPEGTRALRMTFTATDRGLGFGPLDVLVNDRIAARAEPAVGEASVEVPLDAGANRIVTRLYAGDGTLFAEGPALSLTRPGEPEAPAGAGRLLVLAIGVNEYALRDLNLRFAVPDARSVGDALRRSGAGLFRDVEVRVVPDGRATRRGILDALAAAARDTAPADTFILYIAGHGIVAQPGNRFLFLPSDVRDTSSMAVLRQQGLDDATLVAALARIRARDAFIMIDTCYAGQIDIDQLAAIGNDTGRFLLAASSSVQEALDSYDDRNGVFAYALMEGLNGRAAVDAEGRVTALALGEWVMRRVPQLAREKGHQQNAVFRAAQRDLRSFPVAVVQR
;
A
#
# COMPACT_ATOMS: atom_id res chain seq x y z
N MET A 1 -3.77 -14.78 -25.97
CA MET A 1 -3.66 -14.43 -24.54
C MET A 1 -3.32 -15.71 -23.81
N THR A 2 -2.23 -15.74 -23.06
CA THR A 2 -1.86 -16.92 -22.25
C THR A 2 -2.51 -16.76 -20.89
N LEU A 3 -3.22 -17.79 -20.43
CA LEU A 3 -3.73 -17.89 -19.06
C LEU A 3 -3.54 -19.34 -18.63
N ALA A 4 -2.75 -19.55 -17.57
CA ALA A 4 -2.50 -20.86 -17.00
C ALA A 4 -2.34 -20.76 -15.48
N LEU A 5 -2.58 -21.83 -14.77
CA LEU A 5 -2.37 -21.93 -13.33
C LEU A 5 -1.22 -22.87 -13.02
N SER A 6 -0.53 -22.61 -11.91
CA SER A 6 0.38 -23.60 -11.30
C SER A 6 -0.40 -24.86 -10.88
N ALA A 7 0.29 -25.97 -10.72
CA ALA A 7 -0.33 -27.25 -10.39
C ALA A 7 -1.12 -27.23 -9.06
N ASP A 8 -0.67 -26.42 -8.10
CA ASP A 8 -1.34 -26.18 -6.82
C ASP A 8 -2.45 -25.10 -6.90
N GLY A 9 -2.61 -24.44 -8.05
CA GLY A 9 -3.60 -23.39 -8.30
C GLY A 9 -3.30 -22.05 -7.63
N THR A 10 -2.12 -21.88 -7.00
CA THR A 10 -1.78 -20.65 -6.27
C THR A 10 -1.29 -19.54 -7.17
N GLN A 11 -0.50 -19.84 -8.21
CA GLN A 11 0.10 -18.85 -9.10
C GLN A 11 -0.63 -18.78 -10.44
N VAL A 12 -0.74 -17.61 -11.01
CA VAL A 12 -1.33 -17.39 -12.33
C VAL A 12 -0.27 -16.86 -13.32
N LEU A 13 -0.15 -17.55 -14.45
CA LEU A 13 0.64 -17.15 -15.61
C LEU A 13 -0.28 -16.49 -16.63
N PHE A 14 0.05 -15.28 -17.07
CA PHE A 14 -0.75 -14.53 -18.02
C PHE A 14 0.07 -13.57 -18.89
N THR A 15 -0.53 -13.06 -19.97
CA THR A 15 0.01 -11.98 -20.79
C THR A 15 -0.94 -10.79 -20.79
N LEU A 16 -0.41 -9.58 -20.58
CA LEU A 16 -1.20 -8.34 -20.59
C LEU A 16 -1.60 -7.91 -22.00
N ARG A 17 -0.79 -8.26 -23.01
CA ARG A 17 -1.02 -7.94 -24.42
C ARG A 17 -0.69 -9.16 -25.27
N ALA A 18 -1.33 -9.28 -26.42
CA ALA A 18 -0.97 -10.32 -27.41
C ALA A 18 0.50 -10.16 -27.82
N GLY A 19 1.27 -11.25 -27.73
CA GLY A 19 2.71 -11.25 -28.02
C GLY A 19 3.58 -10.57 -26.96
N GLY A 20 3.00 -10.11 -25.86
CA GLY A 20 3.75 -9.54 -24.74
C GLY A 20 4.49 -10.59 -23.90
N GLN A 21 5.42 -10.15 -23.08
CA GLN A 21 6.12 -11.02 -22.14
C GLN A 21 5.15 -11.65 -21.15
N PRO A 22 5.16 -12.97 -20.96
CA PRO A 22 4.37 -13.62 -19.94
C PRO A 22 4.84 -13.22 -18.54
N LEU A 23 3.87 -13.03 -17.64
CA LEU A 23 4.07 -12.69 -16.25
C LEU A 23 3.49 -13.78 -15.35
N VAL A 24 4.12 -13.98 -14.20
CA VAL A 24 3.61 -14.84 -13.13
C VAL A 24 3.26 -13.94 -11.94
N PHE A 25 2.05 -14.08 -11.45
CA PHE A 25 1.59 -13.44 -10.22
C PHE A 25 1.28 -14.49 -9.16
N ASP A 26 1.85 -14.31 -7.99
CA ASP A 26 1.56 -15.09 -6.79
C ASP A 26 0.69 -14.24 -5.84
N PRO A 27 -0.62 -14.50 -5.75
CA PRO A 27 -1.51 -13.70 -4.91
C PRO A 27 -1.30 -13.89 -3.41
N LEU A 28 -0.62 -14.97 -2.98
CA LEU A 28 -0.35 -15.21 -1.56
C LEU A 28 0.85 -14.41 -1.05
N THR A 29 1.80 -14.12 -1.92
CA THR A 29 2.99 -13.31 -1.59
C THR A 29 2.93 -11.90 -2.15
N GLY A 30 2.05 -11.64 -3.13
CA GLY A 30 1.99 -10.39 -3.88
C GLY A 30 3.17 -10.20 -4.84
N ASN A 31 3.85 -11.29 -5.21
CA ASN A 31 4.98 -11.22 -6.14
C ASN A 31 4.50 -11.26 -7.60
N LEU A 32 4.87 -10.26 -8.38
CA LEU A 32 4.69 -10.20 -9.82
C LEU A 32 6.06 -10.21 -10.49
N ALA A 33 6.31 -11.20 -11.35
CA ALA A 33 7.59 -11.35 -12.03
C ALA A 33 7.40 -11.77 -13.50
N ALA A 34 8.41 -11.48 -14.32
CA ALA A 34 8.47 -12.02 -15.67
C ALA A 34 8.71 -13.54 -15.61
N TRP A 35 7.92 -14.29 -16.37
CA TRP A 35 8.10 -15.74 -16.48
C TRP A 35 9.39 -16.08 -17.19
N GLN A 36 10.19 -16.96 -16.61
CA GLN A 36 11.50 -17.38 -17.14
C GLN A 36 11.46 -18.76 -17.80
N GLY A 37 10.27 -19.34 -17.99
CA GLY A 37 10.12 -20.67 -18.60
C GLY A 37 10.02 -21.81 -17.57
N GLU A 38 9.74 -21.51 -16.31
CA GLU A 38 9.58 -22.51 -15.26
C GLU A 38 8.46 -23.50 -15.64
N ALA A 39 8.70 -24.78 -15.37
CA ALA A 39 7.70 -25.82 -15.55
C ALA A 39 6.59 -25.73 -14.48
N GLY A 40 5.44 -26.33 -14.76
CA GLY A 40 4.38 -26.49 -13.76
C GLY A 40 3.14 -25.63 -14.01
N PHE A 41 3.10 -24.83 -15.07
CA PHE A 41 1.88 -24.14 -15.48
C PHE A 41 1.13 -24.94 -16.57
N ALA A 42 -0.14 -25.20 -16.32
CA ALA A 42 -1.00 -25.92 -17.25
C ALA A 42 -2.08 -24.99 -17.85
N PRO A 43 -2.25 -24.96 -19.16
CA PRO A 43 -3.37 -24.28 -19.80
C PRO A 43 -4.68 -25.03 -19.51
N ALA A 44 -5.79 -24.34 -19.74
CA ALA A 44 -7.11 -24.93 -19.59
C ALA A 44 -7.27 -26.20 -20.46
N ARG A 45 -7.80 -27.26 -19.87
CA ARG A 45 -8.26 -28.43 -20.63
C ARG A 45 -9.57 -28.08 -21.29
N THR A 46 -9.61 -28.08 -22.63
CA THR A 46 -10.81 -27.76 -23.41
C THR A 46 -11.49 -28.99 -23.98
N GLU A 47 -10.87 -30.17 -23.86
CA GLU A 47 -11.40 -31.43 -24.34
C GLU A 47 -10.84 -32.58 -23.48
N THR A 48 -11.69 -33.57 -23.20
CA THR A 48 -11.31 -34.86 -22.58
C THR A 48 -12.04 -36.00 -23.28
N ALA A 49 -11.74 -37.23 -22.94
CA ALA A 49 -12.47 -38.41 -23.48
C ALA A 49 -13.96 -38.38 -23.09
N ARG A 50 -14.30 -37.76 -21.92
CA ARG A 50 -15.67 -37.72 -21.38
C ARG A 50 -16.43 -36.48 -21.79
N ILE A 51 -15.76 -35.32 -21.87
CA ILE A 51 -16.38 -34.02 -22.14
C ILE A 51 -15.74 -33.42 -23.40
N ARG A 52 -16.56 -33.22 -24.43
CA ARG A 52 -16.20 -32.52 -25.65
C ARG A 52 -17.29 -31.52 -26.00
N VAL A 53 -17.05 -30.22 -25.69
CA VAL A 53 -17.95 -29.15 -26.10
C VAL A 53 -17.61 -28.73 -27.53
N GLN A 54 -18.61 -28.75 -28.39
CA GLN A 54 -18.50 -28.39 -29.82
C GLN A 54 -19.02 -26.98 -30.04
N ASP A 55 -18.55 -26.33 -31.10
CA ASP A 55 -19.03 -25.03 -31.57
C ASP A 55 -19.04 -23.94 -30.47
N TRP A 56 -18.07 -23.96 -29.56
CA TRP A 56 -18.02 -22.97 -28.47
C TRP A 56 -17.19 -21.71 -28.81
N ARG A 57 -16.22 -21.80 -29.75
CA ARG A 57 -15.31 -20.68 -30.05
C ARG A 57 -16.02 -19.60 -30.85
N ASN A 58 -16.25 -18.46 -30.23
CA ASN A 58 -16.95 -17.31 -30.83
C ASN A 58 -18.31 -17.67 -31.40
N SER A 59 -19.07 -18.50 -30.69
CA SER A 59 -20.35 -19.02 -31.13
C SER A 59 -21.43 -18.82 -30.06
N ASN A 60 -22.64 -18.57 -30.51
CA ASN A 60 -23.84 -18.50 -29.66
C ASN A 60 -24.61 -19.83 -29.61
N ARG A 61 -24.06 -20.90 -30.20
CA ARG A 61 -24.70 -22.23 -30.26
C ARG A 61 -23.77 -23.38 -29.83
N PRO A 62 -23.10 -23.24 -28.68
CA PRO A 62 -22.24 -24.32 -28.18
C PRO A 62 -23.07 -25.55 -27.83
N ARG A 63 -22.48 -26.73 -27.98
CA ARG A 63 -23.15 -28.03 -27.78
C ARG A 63 -22.25 -29.00 -27.03
N LEU A 64 -22.85 -29.82 -26.18
CA LEU A 64 -22.23 -31.01 -25.60
C LEU A 64 -22.93 -32.25 -26.18
N GLY A 65 -22.32 -32.90 -27.17
CA GLY A 65 -22.99 -33.94 -27.95
C GLY A 65 -24.25 -33.39 -28.62
N ASN A 66 -25.40 -33.98 -28.29
CA ASN A 66 -26.71 -33.53 -28.77
C ASN A 66 -27.37 -32.43 -27.92
N VAL A 67 -26.79 -32.08 -26.77
CA VAL A 67 -27.34 -31.08 -25.86
C VAL A 67 -26.86 -29.68 -26.28
N ALA A 68 -27.80 -28.79 -26.59
CA ALA A 68 -27.48 -27.38 -26.82
C ALA A 68 -27.27 -26.68 -25.47
N LEU A 69 -26.11 -26.02 -25.31
CA LEU A 69 -25.83 -25.21 -24.12
C LEU A 69 -26.50 -23.85 -24.29
N ARG A 70 -27.49 -23.57 -23.43
CA ARG A 70 -28.28 -22.34 -23.53
C ARG A 70 -27.49 -21.13 -23.03
N LEU A 71 -27.28 -20.17 -23.93
CA LEU A 71 -26.73 -18.84 -23.64
C LEU A 71 -27.84 -17.79 -23.65
N GLY A 72 -27.55 -16.57 -23.21
CA GLY A 72 -28.43 -15.43 -23.36
C GLY A 72 -28.61 -15.01 -24.82
N GLU A 73 -29.61 -14.18 -25.08
CA GLU A 73 -29.83 -13.63 -26.43
C GLU A 73 -28.62 -12.78 -26.86
N GLY A 74 -28.08 -13.07 -28.05
CA GLY A 74 -26.90 -12.37 -28.59
C GLY A 74 -25.58 -12.66 -27.86
N GLU A 75 -25.56 -13.56 -26.88
CA GLU A 75 -24.37 -13.92 -26.10
C GLU A 75 -23.52 -14.97 -26.84
N PHE A 76 -22.21 -14.75 -26.91
CA PHE A 76 -21.26 -15.68 -27.54
C PHE A 76 -20.34 -16.30 -26.50
N ALA A 77 -20.06 -17.60 -26.65
CA ALA A 77 -19.04 -18.29 -25.87
C ALA A 77 -17.62 -17.87 -26.35
N ARG A 78 -16.73 -17.63 -25.43
CA ARG A 78 -15.37 -17.11 -25.66
C ARG A 78 -14.27 -18.04 -25.18
N SER A 79 -14.46 -18.70 -24.06
CA SER A 79 -13.46 -19.56 -23.41
C SER A 79 -14.10 -20.76 -22.73
N LEU A 80 -13.31 -21.83 -22.54
CA LEU A 80 -13.76 -23.10 -21.98
C LEU A 80 -12.65 -23.70 -21.10
N ALA A 81 -13.05 -24.24 -19.94
CA ALA A 81 -12.17 -25.05 -19.09
C ALA A 81 -12.96 -26.22 -18.47
N ILE A 82 -12.50 -27.45 -18.66
CA ILE A 82 -13.09 -28.65 -18.08
C ILE A 82 -12.55 -28.82 -16.65
N LEU A 83 -13.45 -29.07 -15.69
CA LEU A 83 -13.09 -29.31 -14.31
C LEU A 83 -12.20 -30.55 -14.16
N LEU A 84 -11.36 -30.55 -13.13
CA LEU A 84 -10.36 -31.62 -12.95
C LEU A 84 -10.99 -33.01 -12.78
N ARG A 85 -12.16 -33.08 -12.11
CA ARG A 85 -12.90 -34.33 -11.88
C ARG A 85 -13.72 -34.78 -13.09
N GLU A 86 -13.77 -33.96 -14.14
CA GLU A 86 -14.60 -34.18 -15.33
C GLU A 86 -16.10 -34.35 -15.02
N ASP A 87 -16.55 -33.70 -13.94
CA ASP A 87 -17.96 -33.65 -13.52
C ASP A 87 -18.70 -32.41 -14.03
N GLY A 88 -17.97 -31.52 -14.73
CA GLY A 88 -18.50 -30.32 -15.36
C GLY A 88 -17.44 -29.49 -16.05
N PHE A 89 -17.83 -28.29 -16.49
CA PHE A 89 -16.93 -27.34 -17.15
C PHE A 89 -17.38 -25.90 -16.96
N LEU A 90 -16.43 -24.97 -17.02
CA LEU A 90 -16.67 -23.53 -17.10
C LEU A 90 -16.73 -23.10 -18.56
N LEU A 91 -17.73 -22.31 -18.90
CA LEU A 91 -17.89 -21.63 -20.17
C LEU A 91 -17.90 -20.11 -19.94
N GLY A 92 -16.86 -19.44 -20.40
CA GLY A 92 -16.80 -17.99 -20.41
C GLY A 92 -17.50 -17.43 -21.65
N THR A 93 -18.32 -16.40 -21.45
CA THR A 93 -19.09 -15.73 -22.48
C THR A 93 -18.81 -14.23 -22.54
N ASP A 94 -19.57 -13.46 -23.33
CA ASP A 94 -19.43 -12.01 -23.46
C ASP A 94 -19.69 -11.26 -22.15
N ASN A 95 -20.48 -11.82 -21.24
CA ASN A 95 -20.95 -11.14 -20.04
C ASN A 95 -21.23 -12.07 -18.86
N HIS A 96 -20.91 -13.37 -18.97
CA HIS A 96 -21.06 -14.34 -17.88
C HIS A 96 -19.94 -15.35 -17.82
N LEU A 97 -19.66 -15.84 -16.62
CA LEU A 97 -18.97 -17.11 -16.39
C LEU A 97 -20.03 -18.14 -15.97
N ARG A 98 -20.15 -19.21 -16.75
CA ARG A 98 -21.19 -20.23 -16.59
C ARG A 98 -20.59 -21.57 -16.19
N LEU A 99 -21.17 -22.21 -15.19
CA LEU A 99 -20.83 -23.57 -14.77
C LEU A 99 -21.87 -24.55 -15.30
N PHE A 100 -21.42 -25.53 -16.05
CA PHE A 100 -22.23 -26.64 -16.55
C PHE A 100 -21.78 -27.96 -15.91
N ASP A 101 -22.71 -28.88 -15.68
CA ASP A 101 -22.38 -30.26 -15.31
C ASP A 101 -21.91 -31.08 -16.55
N ALA A 102 -21.49 -32.32 -16.31
CA ALA A 102 -21.03 -33.22 -17.37
C ALA A 102 -22.15 -33.66 -18.34
N GLN A 103 -23.39 -33.33 -18.06
CA GLN A 103 -24.57 -33.56 -18.92
C GLN A 103 -24.96 -32.30 -19.72
N GLY A 104 -24.27 -31.18 -19.54
CA GLY A 104 -24.55 -29.91 -20.21
C GLY A 104 -25.71 -29.13 -19.59
N ARG A 105 -26.14 -29.45 -18.38
CA ARG A 105 -27.10 -28.64 -17.62
C ARG A 105 -26.41 -27.49 -16.96
N LEU A 106 -27.00 -26.29 -17.05
CA LEU A 106 -26.49 -25.12 -16.36
C LEU A 106 -26.67 -25.30 -14.84
N VAL A 107 -25.56 -25.25 -14.09
CA VAL A 107 -25.53 -25.37 -12.65
C VAL A 107 -25.56 -23.97 -12.02
N ASP A 108 -24.73 -23.04 -12.53
CA ASP A 108 -24.66 -21.67 -12.03
C ASP A 108 -24.17 -20.70 -13.12
N SER A 109 -24.46 -19.41 -12.93
CA SER A 109 -24.08 -18.36 -13.87
C SER A 109 -23.84 -17.05 -13.15
N VAL A 110 -22.61 -16.52 -13.22
CA VAL A 110 -22.20 -15.26 -12.59
C VAL A 110 -21.99 -14.21 -13.68
N PRO A 111 -22.63 -13.02 -13.58
CA PRO A 111 -22.37 -11.94 -14.51
C PRO A 111 -20.96 -11.42 -14.35
N THR A 112 -20.33 -11.05 -15.47
CA THR A 112 -18.98 -10.50 -15.51
C THR A 112 -18.99 -9.09 -16.12
N PRO A 113 -18.11 -8.17 -15.66
CA PRO A 113 -18.07 -6.81 -16.17
C PRO A 113 -17.51 -6.68 -17.60
N GLY A 114 -17.07 -7.78 -18.18
CA GLY A 114 -16.56 -7.86 -19.56
C GLY A 114 -16.50 -9.29 -20.05
N ALA A 115 -16.22 -9.45 -21.34
CA ALA A 115 -16.12 -10.76 -21.96
C ALA A 115 -15.03 -11.63 -21.31
N VAL A 116 -15.32 -12.89 -21.06
CA VAL A 116 -14.41 -13.87 -20.45
C VAL A 116 -13.52 -14.48 -21.53
N TRP A 117 -12.43 -13.77 -21.86
CA TRP A 117 -11.52 -14.17 -22.95
C TRP A 117 -10.68 -15.41 -22.66
N GLY A 118 -10.47 -15.71 -21.40
CA GLY A 118 -9.75 -16.91 -20.97
C GLY A 118 -10.30 -17.41 -19.64
N VAL A 119 -10.38 -18.72 -19.48
CA VAL A 119 -10.72 -19.37 -18.22
C VAL A 119 -9.83 -20.59 -18.04
N THR A 120 -9.41 -20.85 -16.80
CA THR A 120 -8.66 -22.04 -16.40
C THR A 120 -9.08 -22.50 -15.00
N VAL A 121 -8.75 -23.73 -14.64
CA VAL A 121 -9.14 -24.32 -13.37
C VAL A 121 -8.00 -25.11 -12.73
N ALA A 122 -7.92 -25.04 -11.37
CA ALA A 122 -7.05 -25.89 -10.58
C ALA A 122 -7.76 -26.17 -9.23
N GLY A 123 -7.88 -27.45 -8.85
CA GLY A 123 -8.61 -27.85 -7.63
C GLY A 123 -10.06 -27.36 -7.66
N GLU A 124 -10.43 -26.63 -6.64
CA GLU A 124 -11.76 -26.01 -6.47
C GLU A 124 -11.77 -24.53 -6.88
N MET A 125 -10.78 -24.11 -7.67
CA MET A 125 -10.58 -22.73 -8.09
C MET A 125 -10.72 -22.61 -9.60
N GLY A 126 -11.50 -21.64 -10.05
CA GLY A 126 -11.53 -21.15 -11.42
C GLY A 126 -10.88 -19.76 -11.50
N VAL A 127 -10.12 -19.51 -12.56
CA VAL A 127 -9.55 -18.18 -12.83
C VAL A 127 -9.95 -17.74 -14.23
N ALA A 128 -10.46 -16.51 -14.32
CA ALA A 128 -10.95 -15.93 -15.57
C ALA A 128 -10.23 -14.62 -15.89
N ALA A 129 -9.83 -14.44 -17.14
CA ALA A 129 -9.30 -13.18 -17.67
C ALA A 129 -10.39 -12.46 -18.45
N LEU A 130 -10.71 -11.23 -18.04
CA LEU A 130 -11.87 -10.48 -18.50
C LEU A 130 -11.51 -9.34 -19.44
N GLY A 131 -12.51 -8.92 -20.23
CA GLY A 131 -12.39 -7.80 -21.17
C GLY A 131 -12.27 -6.42 -20.52
N ASP A 132 -12.55 -6.30 -19.22
CA ASP A 132 -12.28 -5.10 -18.42
C ASP A 132 -10.82 -4.97 -17.98
N GLY A 133 -9.96 -5.91 -18.37
CA GLY A 133 -8.54 -5.96 -18.02
C GLY A 133 -8.25 -6.64 -16.68
N THR A 134 -9.25 -7.24 -16.04
CA THR A 134 -9.06 -7.93 -14.76
C THR A 134 -8.87 -9.44 -14.91
N ILE A 135 -8.15 -10.03 -13.95
CA ILE A 135 -8.09 -11.48 -13.74
C ILE A 135 -8.85 -11.75 -12.45
N ARG A 136 -9.83 -12.65 -12.47
CA ARG A 136 -10.69 -12.93 -11.32
C ARG A 136 -10.63 -14.38 -10.89
N TRP A 137 -10.62 -14.60 -9.58
CA TRP A 137 -10.68 -15.91 -8.93
C TRP A 137 -12.10 -16.24 -8.49
N TYR A 138 -12.53 -17.42 -8.80
CA TYR A 138 -13.84 -17.98 -8.42
C TYR A 138 -13.62 -19.31 -7.71
N ARG A 139 -14.32 -19.51 -6.59
CA ARG A 139 -14.34 -20.78 -5.87
C ARG A 139 -15.63 -21.53 -6.17
N PHE A 140 -15.52 -22.85 -6.28
CA PHE A 140 -16.69 -23.73 -6.38
C PHE A 140 -17.16 -24.09 -4.98
N GLU A 141 -18.33 -23.62 -4.58
CA GLU A 141 -18.91 -23.87 -3.26
C GLU A 141 -20.35 -24.38 -3.42
N ALA A 142 -20.61 -25.63 -2.98
CA ALA A 142 -21.94 -26.24 -3.02
C ALA A 142 -22.66 -26.12 -4.38
N GLY A 143 -21.93 -26.20 -5.49
CA GLY A 143 -22.48 -26.05 -6.84
C GLY A 143 -22.64 -24.60 -7.31
N ALA A 144 -22.16 -23.61 -6.57
CA ALA A 144 -22.17 -22.21 -6.93
C ALA A 144 -20.75 -21.68 -7.25
N LEU A 145 -20.68 -20.69 -8.13
CA LEU A 145 -19.47 -19.91 -8.40
C LEU A 145 -19.46 -18.68 -7.50
N ARG A 146 -18.45 -18.58 -6.65
CA ARG A 146 -18.26 -17.42 -5.79
C ARG A 146 -17.01 -16.67 -6.20
N GLU A 147 -17.15 -15.41 -6.63
CA GLU A 147 -15.99 -14.54 -6.83
C GLU A 147 -15.32 -14.27 -5.48
N ILE A 148 -14.01 -14.47 -5.41
CA ILE A 148 -13.23 -14.29 -4.17
C ILE A 148 -12.22 -13.17 -4.27
N ALA A 149 -11.66 -12.91 -5.45
CA ALA A 149 -10.73 -11.82 -5.67
C ALA A 149 -10.68 -11.41 -7.13
N ALA A 150 -10.25 -10.17 -7.38
CA ALA A 150 -9.95 -9.64 -8.70
C ALA A 150 -8.57 -8.95 -8.69
N LEU A 151 -7.81 -9.10 -9.75
CA LEU A 151 -6.49 -8.50 -9.98
C LEU A 151 -6.55 -7.58 -11.19
N PHE A 152 -6.02 -6.38 -11.06
CA PHE A 152 -5.67 -5.49 -12.17
C PHE A 152 -4.17 -5.25 -12.18
N VAL A 153 -3.53 -5.28 -13.35
CA VAL A 153 -2.11 -4.99 -13.54
C VAL A 153 -1.95 -3.92 -14.61
N HIS A 154 -1.31 -2.82 -14.27
CA HIS A 154 -1.03 -1.73 -15.21
C HIS A 154 0.10 -2.15 -16.17
N ALA A 155 -0.17 -2.09 -17.47
CA ALA A 155 0.70 -2.72 -18.48
C ALA A 155 2.11 -2.11 -18.62
N GLU A 156 2.30 -0.84 -18.28
CA GLU A 156 3.58 -0.15 -18.43
C GLU A 156 4.40 -0.14 -17.16
N THR A 157 3.74 0.07 -16.02
CA THR A 157 4.42 0.22 -14.72
C THR A 157 4.46 -1.06 -13.91
N LEU A 158 3.72 -2.09 -14.32
CA LEU A 158 3.51 -3.36 -13.62
C LEU A 158 3.00 -3.17 -12.18
N ARG A 159 2.45 -2.00 -11.85
CA ARG A 159 1.73 -1.80 -10.60
C ARG A 159 0.45 -2.61 -10.64
N TRP A 160 0.12 -3.23 -9.53
CA TRP A 160 -1.05 -4.08 -9.45
C TRP A 160 -1.89 -3.77 -8.21
N VAL A 161 -3.18 -4.10 -8.32
CA VAL A 161 -4.14 -4.09 -7.21
C VAL A 161 -4.89 -5.41 -7.24
N LEU A 162 -4.98 -6.04 -6.08
CA LEU A 162 -5.74 -7.27 -5.85
C LEU A 162 -6.81 -6.96 -4.80
N TRP A 163 -8.09 -7.23 -5.09
CA TRP A 163 -9.17 -6.88 -4.16
C TRP A 163 -10.25 -7.95 -4.09
N THR A 164 -11.01 -7.95 -3.00
CA THR A 164 -12.20 -8.78 -2.80
C THR A 164 -13.46 -8.09 -3.31
N PRO A 165 -14.56 -8.81 -3.55
CA PRO A 165 -15.82 -8.20 -3.97
C PRO A 165 -16.36 -7.11 -3.04
N GLU A 166 -16.02 -7.16 -1.75
CA GLU A 166 -16.38 -6.14 -0.76
C GLU A 166 -15.47 -4.92 -0.78
N GLY A 167 -14.34 -4.99 -1.50
CA GLY A 167 -13.39 -3.89 -1.67
C GLY A 167 -12.18 -3.93 -0.74
N LEU A 168 -12.00 -4.96 0.10
CA LEU A 168 -10.72 -5.14 0.79
C LEU A 168 -9.62 -5.39 -0.24
N PHE A 169 -8.46 -4.72 -0.11
CA PHE A 169 -7.44 -4.79 -1.15
C PHE A 169 -6.01 -4.92 -0.64
N ASP A 170 -5.15 -5.41 -1.53
CA ASP A 170 -3.69 -5.35 -1.51
C ASP A 170 -3.18 -4.71 -2.80
N HIS A 171 -1.96 -4.21 -2.82
CA HIS A 171 -1.37 -3.60 -4.01
C HIS A 171 0.14 -3.76 -4.07
N ALA A 172 0.71 -3.48 -5.24
CA ALA A 172 2.15 -3.49 -5.45
C ALA A 172 2.88 -2.54 -4.47
N PRO A 173 4.10 -2.87 -4.02
CA PRO A 173 4.88 -2.01 -3.13
C PRO A 173 5.05 -0.58 -3.66
N ASN A 174 5.04 -0.43 -4.97
CA ASN A 174 5.19 0.82 -5.69
C ASN A 174 3.86 1.52 -6.05
N GLY A 175 2.77 1.20 -5.39
CA GLY A 175 1.46 1.81 -5.61
C GLY A 175 0.55 0.98 -6.52
N GLY A 176 -0.61 1.52 -6.85
CA GLY A 176 -1.65 0.87 -7.65
C GLY A 176 -3.05 1.13 -7.10
N GLN A 177 -3.17 1.45 -5.81
CA GLN A 177 -4.44 1.72 -5.14
C GLN A 177 -5.22 2.90 -5.74
N GLU A 178 -4.58 3.78 -6.48
CA GLU A 178 -5.21 4.87 -7.21
C GLU A 178 -5.80 4.45 -8.56
N LEU A 179 -5.45 3.25 -9.06
CA LEU A 179 -5.91 2.73 -10.35
C LEU A 179 -7.32 2.10 -10.28
N VAL A 180 -7.76 1.77 -9.07
CA VAL A 180 -9.03 1.07 -8.81
C VAL A 180 -9.81 1.82 -7.74
N GLY A 181 -11.14 1.70 -7.75
CA GLY A 181 -11.95 2.36 -6.73
C GLY A 181 -13.40 1.89 -6.74
N VAL A 182 -14.19 2.57 -5.93
CA VAL A 182 -15.62 2.34 -5.77
C VAL A 182 -16.38 3.36 -6.62
N HIS A 183 -17.22 2.86 -7.50
CA HIS A 183 -18.18 3.66 -8.25
C HIS A 183 -19.54 3.56 -7.57
N LEU A 184 -20.07 4.71 -7.18
CA LEU A 184 -21.40 4.83 -6.57
C LEU A 184 -22.38 5.41 -7.60
N ASN A 185 -23.30 4.56 -8.04
CA ASN A 185 -24.34 4.96 -8.96
C ASN A 185 -25.62 5.27 -8.17
N GLY A 186 -25.92 6.55 -8.01
CA GLY A 186 -27.10 7.03 -7.27
C GLY A 186 -28.42 6.94 -8.06
N GLY A 187 -28.41 6.36 -9.26
CA GLY A 187 -29.58 6.24 -10.14
C GLY A 187 -29.64 7.31 -11.23
N ARG A 188 -30.75 7.34 -11.98
CA ARG A 188 -30.87 8.14 -13.23
C ARG A 188 -30.75 9.66 -13.04
N ASN A 189 -31.06 10.16 -11.84
CA ASN A 189 -31.13 11.60 -11.55
C ASN A 189 -29.99 12.12 -10.68
N GLN A 190 -28.97 11.29 -10.43
CA GLN A 190 -27.82 11.68 -9.61
C GLN A 190 -26.54 11.46 -10.40
N THR A 191 -25.62 12.42 -10.27
CA THR A 191 -24.27 12.26 -10.81
C THR A 191 -23.59 11.10 -10.08
N PRO A 192 -22.99 10.13 -10.80
CA PRO A 192 -22.25 9.06 -10.14
C PRO A 192 -21.06 9.64 -9.39
N GLU A 193 -20.79 9.09 -8.21
CA GLU A 193 -19.63 9.42 -7.40
C GLU A 193 -18.56 8.35 -7.56
N TRP A 194 -17.31 8.73 -7.51
CA TRP A 194 -16.15 7.86 -7.58
C TRP A 194 -15.23 8.13 -6.39
N ALA A 195 -14.77 7.06 -5.75
CA ALA A 195 -13.69 7.14 -4.78
C ALA A 195 -12.64 6.06 -5.08
N SER A 196 -11.39 6.47 -5.27
CA SER A 196 -10.28 5.54 -5.44
C SER A 196 -10.02 4.75 -4.13
N PHE A 197 -9.36 3.59 -4.22
CA PHE A 197 -8.90 2.88 -3.03
C PHE A 197 -7.88 3.70 -2.22
N GLN A 198 -7.21 4.64 -2.86
CA GLN A 198 -6.36 5.62 -2.18
C GLN A 198 -7.15 6.44 -1.16
N GLN A 199 -8.38 6.89 -1.49
CA GLN A 199 -9.23 7.67 -0.59
C GLN A 199 -9.79 6.85 0.58
N ALA A 200 -9.86 5.53 0.42
CA ALA A 200 -10.32 4.58 1.42
C ALA A 200 -9.18 3.69 1.98
N TYR A 201 -7.93 4.14 1.84
CA TYR A 201 -6.76 3.31 2.13
C TYR A 201 -6.80 2.72 3.55
N ARG A 202 -6.94 3.55 4.56
CA ARG A 202 -6.98 3.10 5.96
C ARG A 202 -8.14 2.15 6.27
N ALA A 203 -9.25 2.32 5.56
CA ALA A 203 -10.42 1.47 5.75
C ALA A 203 -10.26 0.10 5.04
N LEU A 204 -9.88 0.11 3.77
CA LEU A 204 -9.98 -1.05 2.89
C LEU A 204 -8.67 -1.81 2.66
N TYR A 205 -7.52 -1.21 2.97
CA TYR A 205 -6.24 -1.89 2.82
C TYR A 205 -6.13 -3.02 3.85
N ALA A 206 -6.11 -4.26 3.37
CA ALA A 206 -6.12 -5.47 4.20
C ALA A 206 -5.51 -6.68 3.45
N PRO A 207 -4.20 -6.67 3.14
CA PRO A 207 -3.53 -7.74 2.38
C PRO A 207 -3.74 -9.12 2.98
N ARG A 208 -3.69 -9.24 4.30
CA ARG A 208 -3.91 -10.53 5.00
C ARG A 208 -5.31 -11.08 4.74
N ALA A 209 -6.33 -10.22 4.74
CA ALA A 209 -7.70 -10.63 4.47
C ALA A 209 -7.88 -11.08 3.01
N VAL A 210 -7.26 -10.36 2.06
CA VAL A 210 -7.30 -10.70 0.63
C VAL A 210 -6.60 -12.03 0.36
N ARG A 211 -5.38 -12.22 0.89
CA ARG A 211 -4.59 -13.44 0.75
C ARG A 211 -5.26 -14.63 1.43
N GLY A 212 -5.82 -14.42 2.64
CA GLY A 212 -6.59 -15.43 3.36
C GLY A 212 -7.75 -15.96 2.53
N ARG A 213 -8.53 -15.09 1.89
CA ARG A 213 -9.63 -15.50 1.01
C ARG A 213 -9.19 -16.42 -0.13
N ILE A 214 -8.09 -16.10 -0.77
CA ILE A 214 -7.52 -16.94 -1.85
C ILE A 214 -7.07 -18.28 -1.29
N ALA A 215 -6.42 -18.29 -0.11
CA ALA A 215 -6.02 -19.51 0.59
C ALA A 215 -7.19 -20.33 1.16
N GLY A 216 -8.42 -19.77 1.19
CA GLY A 216 -9.60 -20.43 1.76
C GLY A 216 -9.85 -20.12 3.24
N ASP A 217 -9.10 -19.18 3.82
CA ASP A 217 -9.33 -18.63 5.15
C ASP A 217 -10.13 -17.33 5.04
N PHE A 218 -11.41 -17.38 5.36
CA PHE A 218 -12.31 -16.23 5.27
C PHE A 218 -12.40 -15.41 6.57
N ALA A 219 -11.86 -15.93 7.68
CA ALA A 219 -12.01 -15.30 8.98
C ALA A 219 -11.39 -13.87 9.04
N PRO A 220 -10.17 -13.60 8.53
CA PRO A 220 -9.61 -12.25 8.54
C PRO A 220 -10.45 -11.22 7.77
N ALA A 221 -11.05 -11.64 6.65
CA ALA A 221 -11.91 -10.76 5.86
C ALA A 221 -13.24 -10.46 6.59
N GLN A 222 -13.85 -11.46 7.20
CA GLN A 222 -15.10 -11.30 7.98
C GLN A 222 -14.87 -10.38 9.18
N GLU A 223 -13.79 -10.59 9.93
CA GLU A 223 -13.41 -9.73 11.06
C GLU A 223 -13.21 -8.27 10.62
N ARG A 224 -12.49 -8.05 9.54
CA ARG A 224 -12.23 -6.70 9.02
C ARG A 224 -13.52 -6.01 8.58
N LEU A 225 -14.38 -6.71 7.84
CA LEU A 225 -15.66 -6.17 7.39
C LEU A 225 -16.62 -5.86 8.53
N ALA A 226 -16.65 -6.69 9.59
CA ALA A 226 -17.45 -6.42 10.79
C ALA A 226 -17.02 -5.12 11.50
N GLN A 227 -15.72 -4.82 11.51
CA GLN A 227 -15.19 -3.58 12.08
C GLN A 227 -15.51 -2.33 11.23
N LEU A 228 -15.58 -2.49 9.91
CA LEU A 228 -15.73 -1.36 8.97
C LEU A 228 -17.18 -0.90 8.78
N GLY A 229 -18.16 -1.80 8.98
CA GLY A 229 -19.56 -1.53 8.64
C GLY A 229 -19.74 -1.27 7.14
N GLU A 230 -20.73 -0.45 6.79
CA GLU A 230 -21.11 -0.13 5.41
C GLU A 230 -20.19 0.90 4.74
N VAL A 231 -18.97 0.50 4.33
CA VAL A 231 -17.96 1.40 3.75
C VAL A 231 -18.50 2.16 2.52
N ARG A 232 -19.29 1.49 1.66
CA ARG A 232 -19.87 2.15 0.47
C ARG A 232 -20.77 3.32 0.83
N GLN A 233 -21.62 3.16 1.87
CA GLN A 233 -22.48 4.26 2.34
C GLN A 233 -21.66 5.40 2.93
N ARG A 234 -20.55 5.10 3.60
CA ARG A 234 -19.63 6.10 4.15
C ARG A 234 -18.93 6.88 3.04
N ILE A 235 -18.48 6.21 1.98
CA ILE A 235 -17.89 6.87 0.80
C ILE A 235 -18.88 7.89 0.20
N GLY A 236 -20.17 7.53 0.07
CA GLY A 236 -21.21 8.44 -0.39
C GLY A 236 -21.52 9.61 0.55
N ARG A 237 -20.93 9.66 1.73
CA ARG A 237 -21.08 10.74 2.74
C ARG A 237 -19.76 11.47 3.05
N LEU A 238 -18.73 11.26 2.23
CA LEU A 238 -17.47 11.98 2.39
C LEU A 238 -17.73 13.50 2.36
N PRO A 239 -17.04 14.28 3.22
CA PRO A 239 -17.14 15.73 3.19
C PRO A 239 -16.68 16.25 1.82
N THR A 240 -17.12 17.43 1.43
CA THR A 240 -16.66 18.08 0.20
C THR A 240 -15.81 19.29 0.53
N LEU A 241 -14.85 19.59 -0.36
CA LEU A 241 -13.93 20.72 -0.22
C LEU A 241 -14.00 21.56 -1.49
N ALA A 242 -14.56 22.75 -1.38
CA ALA A 242 -14.61 23.73 -2.46
C ALA A 242 -13.42 24.70 -2.40
N PRO A 243 -12.85 25.10 -3.55
CA PRO A 243 -11.77 26.07 -3.60
C PRO A 243 -12.27 27.46 -3.21
N GLY A 244 -11.55 28.14 -2.33
CA GLY A 244 -11.71 29.53 -2.00
C GLY A 244 -10.65 30.40 -2.69
N SER A 245 -10.22 31.45 -2.01
CA SER A 245 -9.17 32.34 -2.51
C SER A 245 -7.79 31.71 -2.45
N ILE A 246 -6.92 32.14 -3.34
CA ILE A 246 -5.52 31.73 -3.37
C ILE A 246 -4.63 32.94 -3.67
N CYS A 247 -3.52 33.08 -2.95
CA CYS A 247 -2.51 34.10 -3.26
C CYS A 247 -1.08 33.57 -3.09
N ALA A 248 -0.17 34.16 -3.85
CA ALA A 248 1.26 33.96 -3.73
C ALA A 248 1.84 34.87 -2.64
N LEU A 249 2.53 34.31 -1.66
CA LEU A 249 3.20 35.07 -0.60
C LEU A 249 4.60 35.48 -1.07
N VAL A 250 4.74 36.77 -1.39
CA VAL A 250 6.01 37.39 -1.80
C VAL A 250 6.42 38.39 -0.72
N ALA A 251 7.48 38.12 0.02
CA ALA A 251 7.83 38.82 1.25
C ALA A 251 6.61 38.84 2.22
N GLU A 252 6.07 40.01 2.54
CA GLU A 252 4.90 40.18 3.44
C GLU A 252 3.58 40.35 2.67
N GLU A 253 3.62 40.38 1.33
CA GLU A 253 2.45 40.63 0.50
C GLU A 253 1.79 39.32 0.03
N CYS A 254 0.45 39.30 0.06
CA CYS A 254 -0.41 38.26 -0.51
C CYS A 254 -0.89 38.70 -1.88
N ARG A 255 -0.23 38.27 -2.95
CA ARG A 255 -0.59 38.62 -4.35
C ARG A 255 -1.61 37.62 -4.87
N PRO A 256 -2.85 38.06 -5.15
CA PRO A 256 -3.90 37.16 -5.63
C PRO A 256 -3.49 36.45 -6.92
N ILE A 257 -3.79 35.15 -6.99
CA ILE A 257 -3.68 34.30 -8.18
C ILE A 257 -4.95 33.48 -8.34
N THR A 258 -5.07 32.73 -9.43
CA THR A 258 -6.23 31.87 -9.67
C THR A 258 -5.85 30.40 -9.65
N TRP A 259 -6.82 29.52 -9.59
CA TRP A 259 -6.62 28.07 -9.63
C TRP A 259 -6.11 27.56 -10.99
N GLU A 260 -6.20 28.38 -12.04
CA GLU A 260 -5.66 28.11 -13.38
C GLU A 260 -4.23 28.63 -13.57
N THR A 261 -3.68 29.36 -12.58
CA THR A 261 -2.32 29.93 -12.64
C THR A 261 -1.30 28.82 -12.80
N ARG A 262 -0.40 28.95 -13.80
CA ARG A 262 0.66 27.96 -14.10
C ARG A 262 2.04 28.42 -13.68
N SER A 263 2.26 29.72 -13.54
CA SER A 263 3.52 30.30 -13.08
C SER A 263 3.24 31.41 -12.09
N ILE A 264 4.04 31.49 -11.05
CA ILE A 264 3.87 32.45 -9.95
C ILE A 264 4.99 33.46 -9.93
N PRO A 265 4.80 34.63 -9.27
CA PRO A 265 5.81 35.67 -9.16
C PRO A 265 7.12 35.16 -8.58
N GLU A 266 8.22 35.68 -9.08
CA GLU A 266 9.55 35.46 -8.49
C GLU A 266 9.57 35.91 -7.01
N GLY A 267 10.33 35.21 -6.17
CA GLY A 267 10.38 35.48 -4.73
C GLY A 267 9.19 34.92 -3.94
N THR A 268 8.24 34.21 -4.59
CA THR A 268 7.15 33.53 -3.87
C THR A 268 7.74 32.44 -2.97
N ARG A 269 7.48 32.51 -1.66
CA ARG A 269 7.92 31.51 -0.68
C ARG A 269 6.87 30.42 -0.41
N ALA A 270 5.59 30.77 -0.47
CA ALA A 270 4.47 29.90 -0.18
C ALA A 270 3.20 30.40 -0.87
N LEU A 271 2.17 29.57 -0.90
CA LEU A 271 0.80 29.99 -1.21
C LEU A 271 -0.01 30.09 0.08
N ARG A 272 -0.91 31.06 0.17
CA ARG A 272 -2.01 31.03 1.13
C ARG A 272 -3.25 30.61 0.37
N MET A 273 -3.90 29.54 0.85
CA MET A 273 -5.08 28.95 0.21
C MET A 273 -6.21 28.87 1.23
N THR A 274 -7.42 29.23 0.79
CA THR A 274 -8.63 29.05 1.60
C THR A 274 -9.56 28.05 0.93
N PHE A 275 -10.35 27.37 1.75
CA PHE A 275 -11.28 26.34 1.32
C PHE A 275 -12.56 26.42 2.10
N THR A 276 -13.67 26.03 1.47
CA THR A 276 -14.95 25.81 2.17
C THR A 276 -15.22 24.31 2.26
N ALA A 277 -15.31 23.82 3.49
CA ALA A 277 -15.61 22.43 3.78
C ALA A 277 -17.10 22.26 4.10
N THR A 278 -17.74 21.22 3.55
CA THR A 278 -19.14 20.88 3.83
C THR A 278 -19.22 19.44 4.36
N ASP A 279 -19.79 19.28 5.55
CA ASP A 279 -20.06 17.96 6.12
C ASP A 279 -21.27 17.31 5.44
N ARG A 280 -21.12 16.02 5.11
CA ARG A 280 -22.18 15.17 4.55
C ARG A 280 -22.59 14.04 5.52
N GLY A 281 -22.26 14.21 6.82
CA GLY A 281 -22.67 13.32 7.90
C GLY A 281 -21.58 12.41 8.46
N LEU A 282 -20.29 12.66 8.11
CA LEU A 282 -19.13 11.97 8.70
C LEU A 282 -18.27 12.87 9.58
N GLY A 283 -18.62 14.16 9.70
CA GLY A 283 -17.78 15.15 10.36
C GLY A 283 -16.51 15.49 9.56
N PHE A 284 -15.69 16.35 10.15
CA PHE A 284 -14.39 16.76 9.61
C PHE A 284 -13.24 16.21 10.45
N GLY A 285 -12.25 15.69 9.77
CA GLY A 285 -10.91 15.45 10.25
C GLY A 285 -9.93 16.50 9.69
N PRO A 286 -8.62 16.26 9.74
CA PRO A 286 -7.63 17.20 9.25
C PRO A 286 -7.75 17.42 7.73
N LEU A 287 -7.38 18.63 7.31
CA LEU A 287 -7.14 18.99 5.92
C LEU A 287 -5.62 18.91 5.67
N ASP A 288 -5.20 17.99 4.82
CA ASP A 288 -3.83 17.90 4.35
C ASP A 288 -3.69 18.54 2.98
N VAL A 289 -2.66 19.38 2.81
CA VAL A 289 -2.23 19.89 1.52
C VAL A 289 -0.88 19.27 1.17
N LEU A 290 -0.85 18.53 0.08
CA LEU A 290 0.33 17.85 -0.40
C LEU A 290 0.96 18.65 -1.55
N VAL A 291 2.28 18.78 -1.52
CA VAL A 291 3.10 19.30 -2.62
C VAL A 291 3.99 18.18 -3.09
N ASN A 292 3.88 17.81 -4.36
CA ASN A 292 4.65 16.71 -4.95
C ASN A 292 4.52 15.42 -4.12
N ASP A 293 3.27 15.08 -3.75
CA ASP A 293 2.84 13.92 -2.97
C ASP A 293 3.32 13.87 -1.50
N ARG A 294 3.95 14.92 -1.00
CA ARG A 294 4.40 15.09 0.39
C ARG A 294 3.50 16.06 1.12
N ILE A 295 3.06 15.76 2.34
CA ILE A 295 2.33 16.73 3.16
C ILE A 295 3.21 17.97 3.38
N ALA A 296 2.77 19.09 2.84
CA ALA A 296 3.43 20.38 2.97
C ALA A 296 2.76 21.27 4.03
N ALA A 297 1.44 21.11 4.23
CA ALA A 297 0.68 21.84 5.24
C ALA A 297 -0.49 21.00 5.74
N ARG A 298 -0.89 21.25 6.98
CA ARG A 298 -2.05 20.65 7.63
C ARG A 298 -2.85 21.70 8.39
N ALA A 299 -4.17 21.64 8.31
CA ALA A 299 -5.08 22.44 9.11
C ALA A 299 -6.18 21.55 9.71
N GLU A 300 -6.72 22.00 10.84
CA GLU A 300 -7.97 21.48 11.40
C GLU A 300 -9.09 22.42 10.95
N PRO A 301 -10.00 22.00 10.07
CA PRO A 301 -11.07 22.86 9.61
C PRO A 301 -11.97 23.25 10.79
N ALA A 302 -12.06 24.52 11.12
CA ALA A 302 -13.18 25.02 11.88
C ALA A 302 -14.44 24.96 11.00
N VAL A 303 -15.62 24.91 11.60
CA VAL A 303 -16.88 24.74 10.88
C VAL A 303 -16.94 25.63 9.64
N GLY A 304 -16.84 25.03 8.45
CA GLY A 304 -17.09 25.66 7.16
C GLY A 304 -15.88 26.23 6.42
N GLU A 305 -14.82 26.69 7.08
CA GLU A 305 -13.68 27.31 6.41
C GLU A 305 -12.33 26.80 6.91
N ALA A 306 -11.37 26.67 6.00
CA ALA A 306 -9.99 26.35 6.30
C ALA A 306 -9.05 27.30 5.55
N SER A 307 -7.97 27.75 6.21
CA SER A 307 -6.90 28.54 5.61
C SER A 307 -5.55 27.88 5.92
N VAL A 308 -4.71 27.73 4.90
CA VAL A 308 -3.39 27.11 5.03
C VAL A 308 -2.33 27.90 4.28
N GLU A 309 -1.13 27.94 4.83
CA GLU A 309 0.07 28.38 4.11
C GLU A 309 0.84 27.15 3.64
N VAL A 310 1.07 27.08 2.34
CA VAL A 310 1.63 25.92 1.65
C VAL A 310 3.00 26.31 1.10
N PRO A 311 4.10 25.88 1.71
CA PRO A 311 5.44 26.09 1.17
C PRO A 311 5.61 25.34 -0.15
N LEU A 312 6.31 25.94 -1.10
CA LEU A 312 6.52 25.40 -2.42
C LEU A 312 7.98 24.97 -2.63
N ASP A 313 8.15 23.87 -3.38
CA ASP A 313 9.46 23.47 -3.90
C ASP A 313 9.88 24.39 -5.07
N ALA A 314 11.16 24.48 -5.39
CA ALA A 314 11.62 25.13 -6.61
C ALA A 314 11.20 24.30 -7.84
N GLY A 315 10.85 24.98 -8.93
CA GLY A 315 10.39 24.30 -10.15
C GLY A 315 8.93 23.90 -10.09
N ALA A 316 8.61 22.73 -10.64
CA ALA A 316 7.24 22.24 -10.76
C ALA A 316 6.65 21.80 -9.41
N ASN A 317 5.45 22.26 -9.11
CA ASN A 317 4.68 21.90 -7.92
C ASN A 317 3.32 21.37 -8.33
N ARG A 318 3.03 20.13 -7.95
CA ARG A 318 1.69 19.55 -8.01
C ARG A 318 1.09 19.58 -6.60
N ILE A 319 0.06 20.38 -6.43
CA ILE A 319 -0.61 20.58 -5.14
C ILE A 319 -1.92 19.80 -5.15
N VAL A 320 -2.16 18.98 -4.14
CA VAL A 320 -3.37 18.17 -3.96
C VAL A 320 -3.86 18.36 -2.54
N THR A 321 -5.18 18.41 -2.37
CA THR A 321 -5.80 18.55 -1.05
C THR A 321 -6.56 17.28 -0.67
N ARG A 322 -6.51 16.92 0.63
CA ARG A 322 -7.21 15.78 1.22
C ARG A 322 -7.93 16.23 2.47
N LEU A 323 -9.26 16.18 2.47
CA LEU A 323 -10.07 16.43 3.65
C LEU A 323 -10.53 15.11 4.24
N TYR A 324 -10.04 14.76 5.42
CA TYR A 324 -10.43 13.53 6.09
C TYR A 324 -11.83 13.62 6.69
N ALA A 325 -12.54 12.50 6.75
CA ALA A 325 -13.71 12.33 7.61
C ALA A 325 -13.30 12.41 9.10
N GLY A 326 -14.23 12.66 9.99
CA GLY A 326 -13.95 12.89 11.41
C GLY A 326 -13.23 11.75 12.13
N ASP A 327 -13.37 10.49 11.65
CA ASP A 327 -12.64 9.34 12.19
C ASP A 327 -11.26 9.10 11.53
N GLY A 328 -10.89 9.89 10.52
CA GLY A 328 -9.61 9.83 9.83
C GLY A 328 -9.38 8.58 8.97
N THR A 329 -10.41 7.76 8.70
CA THR A 329 -10.26 6.51 7.94
C THR A 329 -10.47 6.67 6.44
N LEU A 330 -11.22 7.69 6.04
CA LEU A 330 -11.57 8.03 4.67
C LEU A 330 -11.26 9.50 4.42
N PHE A 331 -10.96 9.87 3.18
CA PHE A 331 -10.83 11.28 2.81
C PHE A 331 -11.46 11.60 1.46
N ALA A 332 -11.90 12.84 1.31
CA ALA A 332 -12.26 13.42 0.03
C ALA A 332 -11.05 14.10 -0.60
N GLU A 333 -10.83 13.89 -1.90
CA GLU A 333 -9.91 14.72 -2.67
C GLU A 333 -10.59 16.05 -2.99
N GLY A 334 -9.88 17.14 -2.69
CA GLY A 334 -10.33 18.49 -3.01
C GLY A 334 -9.65 19.02 -4.27
N PRO A 335 -9.68 20.33 -4.47
CA PRO A 335 -9.08 20.99 -5.63
C PRO A 335 -7.59 20.67 -5.76
N ALA A 336 -7.13 20.49 -7.00
CA ALA A 336 -5.74 20.30 -7.35
C ALA A 336 -5.21 21.46 -8.18
N LEU A 337 -3.94 21.83 -8.00
CA LEU A 337 -3.26 22.91 -8.71
C LEU A 337 -1.88 22.44 -9.15
N SER A 338 -1.50 22.75 -10.40
CA SER A 338 -0.15 22.54 -10.89
C SER A 338 0.43 23.85 -11.37
N LEU A 339 1.58 24.24 -10.79
CA LEU A 339 2.25 25.49 -11.12
C LEU A 339 3.77 25.34 -11.04
N THR A 340 4.48 26.30 -11.64
CA THR A 340 5.93 26.39 -11.57
C THR A 340 6.34 27.59 -10.72
N ARG A 341 7.18 27.34 -9.72
CA ARG A 341 7.86 28.36 -8.93
C ARG A 341 9.21 28.67 -9.57
N PRO A 342 9.48 29.91 -10.01
CA PRO A 342 10.81 30.31 -10.46
C PRO A 342 11.85 30.13 -9.35
N GLY A 343 13.05 29.70 -9.70
CA GLY A 343 14.16 29.50 -8.77
C GLY A 343 15.23 28.61 -9.37
N GLU A 344 16.36 28.46 -8.69
CA GLU A 344 17.39 27.53 -9.13
C GLU A 344 16.83 26.08 -9.18
N PRO A 345 17.28 25.29 -10.17
CA PRO A 345 16.93 23.88 -10.22
C PRO A 345 17.26 23.20 -8.88
N GLU A 346 16.37 22.31 -8.46
CA GLU A 346 16.56 21.57 -7.22
C GLU A 346 17.84 20.74 -7.29
N ALA A 347 18.62 20.77 -6.21
CA ALA A 347 19.84 19.96 -6.12
C ALA A 347 19.51 18.48 -6.35
N PRO A 348 20.39 17.74 -7.06
CA PRO A 348 20.18 16.31 -7.29
C PRO A 348 20.06 15.55 -5.95
N ALA A 349 19.34 14.43 -5.96
CA ALA A 349 19.22 13.55 -4.79
C ALA A 349 20.61 13.14 -4.29
N GLY A 350 20.86 13.23 -2.97
CA GLY A 350 22.16 12.98 -2.36
C GLY A 350 23.12 14.18 -2.29
N ALA A 351 22.80 15.32 -2.91
CA ALA A 351 23.65 16.52 -2.81
C ALA A 351 23.60 17.20 -1.44
N GLY A 352 22.55 16.92 -0.64
CA GLY A 352 22.38 17.43 0.73
C GLY A 352 23.08 16.57 1.78
N ARG A 353 22.69 16.78 3.04
CA ARG A 353 23.10 15.94 4.17
C ARG A 353 22.17 14.74 4.31
N LEU A 354 22.66 13.68 4.92
CA LEU A 354 21.82 12.60 5.47
C LEU A 354 21.65 12.85 6.98
N LEU A 355 20.43 13.08 7.41
CA LEU A 355 20.07 13.08 8.83
C LEU A 355 19.36 11.78 9.19
N VAL A 356 19.96 10.99 10.07
CA VAL A 356 19.38 9.76 10.61
C VAL A 356 18.96 10.01 12.04
N LEU A 357 17.68 9.79 12.35
CA LEU A 357 17.15 9.74 13.71
C LEU A 357 16.85 8.27 14.05
N ALA A 358 17.67 7.68 14.91
CA ALA A 358 17.57 6.28 15.33
C ALA A 358 17.07 6.22 16.78
N ILE A 359 15.87 5.68 17.00
CA ILE A 359 15.20 5.55 18.29
C ILE A 359 15.16 4.07 18.66
N GLY A 360 15.60 3.74 19.88
CA GLY A 360 15.54 2.39 20.40
C GLY A 360 15.14 2.35 21.86
N VAL A 361 14.21 1.47 22.22
CA VAL A 361 13.75 1.32 23.61
C VAL A 361 13.96 -0.12 24.08
N ASN A 362 14.95 -0.31 24.95
CA ASN A 362 15.18 -1.57 25.66
C ASN A 362 14.59 -1.51 27.09
N GLU A 363 14.77 -0.38 27.77
CA GLU A 363 14.39 -0.22 29.17
C GLU A 363 13.13 0.62 29.28
N TYR A 364 12.07 0.00 29.80
CA TYR A 364 10.78 0.63 30.05
C TYR A 364 10.58 0.92 31.52
N ALA A 365 9.82 1.96 31.84
CA ALA A 365 9.39 2.20 33.24
C ALA A 365 8.61 0.99 33.79
N LEU A 366 7.87 0.29 32.95
CA LEU A 366 7.26 -1.01 33.21
C LEU A 366 8.21 -2.12 32.78
N ARG A 367 8.93 -2.73 33.74
CA ARG A 367 10.03 -3.67 33.48
C ARG A 367 9.63 -4.91 32.68
N ASP A 368 8.38 -5.32 32.74
CA ASP A 368 7.86 -6.48 31.99
C ASP A 368 7.87 -6.24 30.47
N LEU A 369 8.03 -4.99 30.05
CA LEU A 369 8.19 -4.60 28.63
C LEU A 369 9.64 -4.53 28.18
N ASN A 370 10.63 -4.82 29.04
CA ASN A 370 12.03 -4.67 28.66
C ASN A 370 12.41 -5.58 27.49
N LEU A 371 13.15 -4.98 26.54
CA LEU A 371 13.70 -5.64 25.35
C LEU A 371 15.22 -5.75 25.45
N ARG A 372 15.86 -6.43 24.49
CA ARG A 372 17.32 -6.65 24.51
C ARG A 372 18.04 -5.98 23.34
N PHE A 373 17.39 -5.86 22.18
CA PHE A 373 18.07 -5.52 20.94
C PHE A 373 17.63 -4.19 20.31
N ALA A 374 16.54 -3.55 20.73
CA ALA A 374 16.05 -2.32 20.11
C ALA A 374 17.08 -1.17 20.11
N VAL A 375 17.83 -0.96 21.20
CA VAL A 375 18.91 0.04 21.27
C VAL A 375 20.16 -0.40 20.49
N PRO A 376 20.66 -1.65 20.59
CA PRO A 376 21.70 -2.15 19.71
C PRO A 376 21.37 -2.00 18.23
N ASP A 377 20.15 -2.33 17.84
CA ASP A 377 19.67 -2.21 16.45
C ASP A 377 19.68 -0.77 15.97
N ALA A 378 19.13 0.17 16.77
CA ALA A 378 19.14 1.59 16.45
C ALA A 378 20.56 2.13 16.25
N ARG A 379 21.53 1.68 17.05
CA ARG A 379 22.95 2.04 16.90
C ARG A 379 23.56 1.41 15.66
N SER A 380 23.38 0.09 15.47
CA SER A 380 23.97 -0.66 14.36
C SER A 380 23.48 -0.16 13.00
N VAL A 381 22.17 0.11 12.85
CA VAL A 381 21.57 0.68 11.64
C VAL A 381 22.08 2.11 11.41
N GLY A 382 22.14 2.94 12.47
CA GLY A 382 22.72 4.30 12.37
C GLY A 382 24.17 4.29 11.92
N ASP A 383 24.98 3.39 12.47
CA ASP A 383 26.38 3.25 12.09
C ASP A 383 26.57 2.68 10.67
N ALA A 384 25.69 1.75 10.25
CA ALA A 384 25.68 1.26 8.87
C ALA A 384 25.37 2.38 7.89
N LEU A 385 24.33 3.18 8.15
CA LEU A 385 23.97 4.34 7.34
C LEU A 385 25.08 5.41 7.32
N ARG A 386 25.77 5.63 8.43
CA ARG A 386 26.92 6.55 8.48
C ARG A 386 28.04 6.08 7.55
N ARG A 387 28.38 4.79 7.60
CA ARG A 387 29.43 4.23 6.74
C ARG A 387 29.04 4.21 5.27
N SER A 388 27.86 3.70 4.95
CA SER A 388 27.40 3.52 3.57
C SER A 388 26.94 4.83 2.93
N GLY A 389 26.57 5.84 3.71
CA GLY A 389 26.24 7.19 3.24
C GLY A 389 27.47 8.08 2.99
N ALA A 390 28.63 7.71 3.55
CA ALA A 390 29.87 8.44 3.31
C ALA A 390 30.26 8.38 1.82
N GLY A 391 30.54 9.53 1.22
CA GLY A 391 30.82 9.64 -0.21
C GLY A 391 29.58 9.76 -1.10
N LEU A 392 28.38 9.53 -0.56
CA LEU A 392 27.10 9.78 -1.24
C LEU A 392 26.52 11.14 -0.83
N PHE A 393 26.53 11.45 0.46
CA PHE A 393 26.03 12.69 1.02
C PHE A 393 27.16 13.64 1.38
N ARG A 394 26.88 14.94 1.36
CA ARG A 394 27.84 15.96 1.79
C ARG A 394 28.30 15.77 3.24
N ASP A 395 27.37 15.34 4.09
CA ASP A 395 27.58 15.03 5.50
C ASP A 395 26.56 13.99 5.96
N VAL A 396 26.92 13.19 6.96
CA VAL A 396 26.03 12.17 7.56
C VAL A 396 25.97 12.37 9.05
N GLU A 397 24.85 12.88 9.51
CA GLU A 397 24.55 13.06 10.93
C GLU A 397 23.63 11.94 11.44
N VAL A 398 24.08 11.25 12.49
CA VAL A 398 23.27 10.19 13.14
C VAL A 398 23.00 10.59 14.59
N ARG A 399 21.71 10.71 14.90
CA ARG A 399 21.20 11.01 16.25
C ARG A 399 20.55 9.77 16.83
N VAL A 400 21.12 9.23 17.90
CA VAL A 400 20.54 8.09 18.61
C VAL A 400 19.79 8.55 19.85
N VAL A 401 18.54 8.11 19.99
CA VAL A 401 17.66 8.39 21.13
C VAL A 401 17.34 7.07 21.83
N PRO A 402 18.15 6.64 22.82
CA PRO A 402 17.96 5.37 23.51
C PRO A 402 17.18 5.53 24.82
N ASP A 403 16.49 4.49 25.25
CA ASP A 403 15.96 4.22 26.59
C ASP A 403 15.35 5.46 27.28
N GLY A 404 15.92 5.90 28.39
CA GLY A 404 15.42 7.03 29.19
C GLY A 404 15.30 8.37 28.45
N ARG A 405 15.91 8.51 27.25
CA ARG A 405 15.69 9.64 26.36
C ARG A 405 14.56 9.39 25.36
N ALA A 406 14.18 8.13 25.13
CA ALA A 406 13.09 7.74 24.23
C ALA A 406 11.72 7.78 24.94
N THR A 407 11.51 8.76 25.81
CA THR A 407 10.19 9.09 26.35
C THR A 407 9.30 9.68 25.28
N ARG A 408 7.96 9.68 25.50
CA ARG A 408 7.02 10.29 24.55
C ARG A 408 7.44 11.73 24.18
N ARG A 409 7.78 12.53 25.19
CA ARG A 409 8.25 13.90 24.98
C ARG A 409 9.61 13.94 24.27
N GLY A 410 10.56 13.10 24.68
CA GLY A 410 11.91 13.06 24.09
C GLY A 410 11.90 12.69 22.61
N ILE A 411 11.03 11.74 22.20
CA ILE A 411 10.83 11.39 20.80
C ILE A 411 10.27 12.58 20.00
N LEU A 412 9.24 13.24 20.51
CA LEU A 412 8.63 14.40 19.84
C LEU A 412 9.60 15.59 19.75
N ASP A 413 10.39 15.85 20.81
CA ASP A 413 11.43 16.89 20.80
C ASP A 413 12.53 16.58 19.77
N ALA A 414 12.93 15.30 19.64
CA ALA A 414 13.91 14.87 18.65
C ALA A 414 13.39 15.02 17.20
N LEU A 415 12.12 14.66 16.95
CA LEU A 415 11.47 14.88 15.65
C LEU A 415 11.32 16.37 15.34
N ALA A 416 10.96 17.19 16.34
CA ALA A 416 10.88 18.63 16.16
C ALA A 416 12.24 19.27 15.88
N ALA A 417 13.33 18.79 16.51
CA ALA A 417 14.69 19.20 16.20
C ALA A 417 15.07 18.81 14.76
N ALA A 418 14.81 17.56 14.37
CA ALA A 418 15.05 17.12 12.99
C ALA A 418 14.29 17.98 11.97
N ALA A 419 13.03 18.36 12.26
CA ALA A 419 12.24 19.22 11.39
C ALA A 419 12.85 20.64 11.24
N ARG A 420 13.45 21.17 12.28
CA ARG A 420 14.16 22.48 12.21
C ARG A 420 15.46 22.37 11.40
N ASP A 421 16.20 21.27 11.57
CA ASP A 421 17.56 21.12 11.08
C ASP A 421 17.63 20.61 9.64
N THR A 422 16.53 20.00 9.10
CA THR A 422 16.49 19.51 7.73
C THR A 422 16.12 20.61 6.74
N ALA A 423 16.82 20.64 5.61
CA ALA A 423 16.50 21.44 4.42
C ALA A 423 15.84 20.55 3.34
N PRO A 424 15.17 21.15 2.32
CA PRO A 424 14.55 20.38 1.22
C PRO A 424 15.53 19.46 0.46
N ALA A 425 16.80 19.86 0.32
CA ALA A 425 17.82 19.06 -0.36
C ALA A 425 18.41 17.92 0.49
N ASP A 426 18.12 17.89 1.80
CA ASP A 426 18.60 16.84 2.69
C ASP A 426 17.77 15.56 2.53
N THR A 427 18.36 14.44 2.91
CA THR A 427 17.66 13.15 3.08
C THR A 427 17.45 12.89 4.58
N PHE A 428 16.26 12.46 4.94
CA PHE A 428 15.91 12.12 6.32
C PHE A 428 15.59 10.63 6.45
N ILE A 429 16.20 9.96 7.41
CA ILE A 429 15.87 8.58 7.76
C ILE A 429 15.44 8.51 9.22
N LEU A 430 14.24 8.00 9.47
CA LEU A 430 13.78 7.60 10.78
C LEU A 430 13.91 6.09 10.92
N TYR A 431 14.65 5.63 11.91
CA TYR A 431 14.62 4.26 12.39
C TYR A 431 14.04 4.25 13.81
N ILE A 432 13.03 3.43 14.08
CA ILE A 432 12.41 3.33 15.40
C ILE A 432 12.20 1.85 15.75
N ALA A 433 12.76 1.43 16.89
CA ALA A 433 12.68 0.06 17.40
C ALA A 433 12.18 0.03 18.84
N GLY A 434 11.26 -0.89 19.14
CA GLY A 434 10.65 -1.04 20.46
C GLY A 434 9.30 -1.75 20.39
N HIS A 435 8.45 -1.57 21.39
CA HIS A 435 7.10 -2.11 21.38
C HIS A 435 6.13 -1.24 20.57
N GLY A 436 5.32 -1.91 19.78
CA GLY A 436 4.17 -1.31 19.10
C GLY A 436 2.89 -2.09 19.41
N ILE A 437 1.75 -1.45 19.42
CA ILE A 437 0.43 -2.07 19.58
C ILE A 437 -0.58 -1.48 18.61
N VAL A 438 -1.69 -2.18 18.39
CA VAL A 438 -2.85 -1.66 17.67
C VAL A 438 -3.94 -1.28 18.67
N ALA A 439 -4.27 -0.01 18.71
CA ALA A 439 -5.29 0.53 19.60
C ALA A 439 -6.70 0.42 19.00
N GLN A 440 -7.62 -0.25 19.68
CA GLN A 440 -9.04 -0.31 19.35
C GLN A 440 -9.84 0.81 20.04
N PRO A 441 -10.93 1.34 19.45
CA PRO A 441 -11.37 1.12 18.07
C PRO A 441 -10.51 1.86 17.03
N GLY A 442 -10.62 1.46 15.76
CA GLY A 442 -10.00 2.16 14.65
C GLY A 442 -8.67 1.59 14.20
N ASN A 443 -8.18 0.49 14.79
CA ASN A 443 -6.93 -0.19 14.40
C ASN A 443 -5.74 0.78 14.23
N ARG A 444 -5.54 1.70 15.19
CA ARG A 444 -4.48 2.72 15.12
C ARG A 444 -3.18 2.18 15.70
N PHE A 445 -2.08 2.35 14.96
CA PHE A 445 -0.76 2.02 15.49
C PHE A 445 -0.39 2.95 16.64
N LEU A 446 0.17 2.38 17.70
CA LEU A 446 0.66 3.07 18.87
C LEU A 446 2.05 2.53 19.24
N PHE A 447 3.08 3.36 19.13
CA PHE A 447 4.41 3.05 19.62
C PHE A 447 4.46 3.31 21.14
N LEU A 448 5.09 2.40 21.89
CA LEU A 448 5.25 2.53 23.33
C LEU A 448 6.62 3.16 23.65
N PRO A 449 6.67 4.41 24.13
CA PRO A 449 7.91 5.03 24.58
C PRO A 449 8.37 4.47 25.94
N SER A 450 9.59 4.77 26.33
CA SER A 450 10.23 4.21 27.53
C SER A 450 9.53 4.58 28.85
N ASP A 451 8.77 5.67 28.86
CA ASP A 451 8.06 6.19 30.05
C ASP A 451 6.65 5.63 30.24
N VAL A 452 6.26 4.59 29.50
CA VAL A 452 5.00 3.86 29.70
C VAL A 452 5.03 3.16 31.08
N ARG A 453 4.01 3.44 31.90
CA ARG A 453 3.88 2.95 33.28
C ARG A 453 2.67 2.06 33.52
N ASP A 454 1.71 2.09 32.62
CA ASP A 454 0.44 1.40 32.80
C ASP A 454 -0.07 0.89 31.45
N THR A 455 -0.32 -0.40 31.38
CA THR A 455 -0.89 -1.12 30.23
C THR A 455 -2.28 -1.70 30.52
N SER A 456 -2.90 -1.28 31.65
CA SER A 456 -4.16 -1.85 32.15
C SER A 456 -5.35 -1.59 31.23
N SER A 457 -5.32 -0.51 30.46
CA SER A 457 -6.38 -0.20 29.50
C SER A 457 -5.87 0.50 28.26
N MET A 458 -6.61 0.32 27.16
CA MET A 458 -6.30 0.98 25.88
C MET A 458 -6.43 2.51 25.98
N ALA A 459 -7.31 3.03 26.83
CA ALA A 459 -7.46 4.47 27.04
C ALA A 459 -6.19 5.08 27.67
N VAL A 460 -5.61 4.40 28.66
CA VAL A 460 -4.36 4.80 29.31
C VAL A 460 -3.19 4.69 28.33
N LEU A 461 -3.09 3.61 27.58
CA LEU A 461 -2.03 3.43 26.56
C LEU A 461 -2.05 4.52 25.50
N ARG A 462 -3.23 4.97 25.05
CA ARG A 462 -3.34 6.08 24.09
C ARG A 462 -2.80 7.42 24.64
N GLN A 463 -2.91 7.65 25.93
CA GLN A 463 -2.37 8.86 26.56
C GLN A 463 -0.85 8.82 26.69
N GLN A 464 -0.29 7.65 27.00
CA GLN A 464 1.14 7.46 27.23
C GLN A 464 1.91 7.18 25.93
N GLY A 465 1.31 6.47 24.97
CA GLY A 465 1.93 6.07 23.72
C GLY A 465 2.02 7.19 22.68
N LEU A 466 2.75 6.91 21.63
CA LEU A 466 2.87 7.76 20.45
C LEU A 466 2.04 7.14 19.33
N ASP A 467 0.86 7.70 19.08
CA ASP A 467 -0.02 7.21 18.03
C ASP A 467 0.44 7.63 16.62
N ASP A 468 -0.06 6.91 15.61
CA ASP A 468 0.26 7.13 14.22
C ASP A 468 -0.12 8.56 13.75
N ALA A 469 -1.22 9.15 14.24
CA ALA A 469 -1.59 10.51 13.88
C ALA A 469 -0.56 11.54 14.39
N THR A 470 -0.11 11.38 15.64
CA THR A 470 0.94 12.22 16.22
C THR A 470 2.26 12.04 15.47
N LEU A 471 2.62 10.80 15.13
CA LEU A 471 3.83 10.51 14.34
C LEU A 471 3.74 11.13 12.95
N VAL A 472 2.62 10.95 12.23
CA VAL A 472 2.36 11.56 10.92
C VAL A 472 2.45 13.09 10.98
N ALA A 473 1.83 13.71 12.02
CA ALA A 473 1.89 15.16 12.19
C ALA A 473 3.32 15.69 12.46
N ALA A 474 4.12 14.94 13.21
CA ALA A 474 5.52 15.28 13.45
C ALA A 474 6.37 15.13 12.18
N LEU A 475 6.18 14.04 11.43
CA LEU A 475 6.88 13.75 10.17
C LEU A 475 6.50 14.74 9.05
N ALA A 476 5.27 15.25 9.03
CA ALA A 476 4.83 16.26 8.08
C ALA A 476 5.63 17.58 8.18
N ARG A 477 6.23 17.86 9.35
CA ARG A 477 7.09 19.04 9.56
C ARG A 477 8.52 18.88 9.05
N ILE A 478 8.95 17.64 8.75
CA ILE A 478 10.29 17.37 8.20
C ILE A 478 10.35 17.93 6.78
N ARG A 479 11.26 18.88 6.55
CA ARG A 479 11.37 19.59 5.26
C ARG A 479 12.12 18.79 4.19
N ALA A 480 12.92 17.81 4.58
CA ALA A 480 13.62 16.95 3.63
C ALA A 480 12.65 16.37 2.62
N ARG A 481 12.97 16.48 1.32
CA ARG A 481 12.17 15.92 0.24
C ARG A 481 12.22 14.40 0.28
N ASP A 482 13.41 13.86 0.40
CA ASP A 482 13.66 12.43 0.45
C ASP A 482 13.61 11.98 1.92
N ALA A 483 12.65 11.11 2.25
CA ALA A 483 12.56 10.58 3.60
C ALA A 483 12.15 9.10 3.60
N PHE A 484 12.79 8.33 4.47
CA PHE A 484 12.54 6.91 4.66
C PHE A 484 12.24 6.61 6.12
N ILE A 485 11.08 6.05 6.38
CA ILE A 485 10.61 5.68 7.71
C ILE A 485 10.80 4.16 7.86
N MET A 486 11.56 3.76 8.86
CA MET A 486 11.82 2.35 9.17
C MET A 486 11.30 2.05 10.58
N ILE A 487 10.35 1.10 10.69
CA ILE A 487 9.71 0.74 11.96
C ILE A 487 9.96 -0.72 12.24
N ASP A 488 10.68 -0.99 13.32
CA ASP A 488 10.98 -2.32 13.84
C ASP A 488 10.28 -2.52 15.18
N THR A 489 9.11 -3.12 15.16
CA THR A 489 8.32 -3.27 16.38
C THR A 489 8.05 -4.72 16.74
N CYS A 490 8.36 -5.04 17.97
CA CYS A 490 7.96 -6.26 18.63
C CYS A 490 6.55 -6.09 19.20
N TYR A 491 5.73 -7.12 19.15
CA TYR A 491 4.32 -6.98 19.49
C TYR A 491 3.76 -8.02 20.45
N ALA A 492 3.07 -7.55 21.51
CA ALA A 492 2.23 -8.36 22.37
C ALA A 492 0.79 -8.46 21.81
N GLY A 493 0.57 -9.32 20.81
CA GLY A 493 -0.72 -9.50 20.16
C GLY A 493 -0.60 -9.52 18.61
N GLN A 494 -1.64 -9.87 17.90
CA GLN A 494 -1.59 -9.88 16.43
C GLN A 494 -1.66 -8.45 15.86
N ILE A 495 -0.51 -7.80 15.58
CA ILE A 495 -0.53 -6.61 14.73
C ILE A 495 -0.84 -7.02 13.30
N ASP A 496 -1.83 -6.37 12.78
CA ASP A 496 -1.95 -6.23 11.35
C ASP A 496 -0.87 -5.23 10.88
N ILE A 497 0.28 -5.73 10.41
CA ILE A 497 1.39 -4.91 9.86
C ILE A 497 0.89 -3.97 8.75
N ASP A 498 -0.27 -4.28 8.17
CA ASP A 498 -0.92 -3.48 7.14
C ASP A 498 -1.27 -2.08 7.65
N GLN A 499 -1.52 -1.93 8.95
CA GLN A 499 -1.78 -0.61 9.55
C GLN A 499 -0.54 0.29 9.57
N LEU A 500 0.65 -0.29 9.67
CA LEU A 500 1.89 0.48 9.56
C LEU A 500 2.07 1.06 8.15
N ALA A 501 1.64 0.35 7.12
CA ALA A 501 1.71 0.84 5.74
C ALA A 501 0.93 2.14 5.52
N ALA A 502 -0.13 2.38 6.31
CA ALA A 502 -0.90 3.61 6.25
C ALA A 502 -0.07 4.85 6.63
N ILE A 503 0.92 4.72 7.51
CA ILE A 503 1.82 5.84 7.87
C ILE A 503 2.61 6.32 6.64
N GLY A 504 3.15 5.39 5.83
CA GLY A 504 3.83 5.72 4.59
C GLY A 504 2.89 6.42 3.59
N ASN A 505 1.70 5.88 3.42
CA ASN A 505 0.67 6.44 2.55
C ASN A 505 0.24 7.86 2.98
N ASP A 506 0.03 8.07 4.28
CA ASP A 506 -0.45 9.35 4.80
C ASP A 506 0.63 10.42 4.79
N THR A 507 1.89 10.05 5.02
CA THR A 507 3.01 11.01 5.01
C THR A 507 3.54 11.31 3.61
N GLY A 508 3.19 10.49 2.61
CA GLY A 508 3.82 10.54 1.28
C GLY A 508 5.32 10.17 1.34
N ARG A 509 5.71 9.30 2.28
CA ARG A 509 7.11 8.90 2.51
C ARG A 509 7.30 7.40 2.26
N PHE A 510 8.54 7.02 1.93
CA PHE A 510 8.91 5.62 1.94
C PHE A 510 8.77 5.06 3.35
N LEU A 511 8.13 3.91 3.45
CA LEU A 511 7.98 3.19 4.72
C LEU A 511 8.43 1.74 4.54
N LEU A 512 9.22 1.29 5.48
CA LEU A 512 9.61 -0.10 5.65
C LEU A 512 9.34 -0.48 7.10
N ALA A 513 8.52 -1.48 7.32
CA ALA A 513 8.20 -1.92 8.66
C ALA A 513 8.31 -3.43 8.78
N ALA A 514 8.71 -3.90 9.95
CA ALA A 514 8.67 -5.30 10.33
C ALA A 514 7.95 -5.45 11.66
N SER A 515 7.29 -6.58 11.83
CA SER A 515 6.62 -6.95 13.06
C SER A 515 6.86 -8.43 13.35
N SER A 516 7.19 -8.73 14.61
CA SER A 516 7.35 -10.08 15.14
C SER A 516 6.47 -10.26 16.39
N SER A 517 6.19 -11.51 16.78
CA SER A 517 5.52 -11.79 18.06
C SER A 517 6.47 -11.45 19.23
N VAL A 518 5.91 -11.13 20.40
CA VAL A 518 6.71 -10.73 21.60
C VAL A 518 7.72 -11.78 22.00
N GLN A 519 7.38 -13.06 21.89
CA GLN A 519 8.28 -14.16 22.25
C GLN A 519 9.46 -14.29 21.28
N GLU A 520 9.25 -13.94 20.01
CA GLU A 520 10.22 -14.07 18.92
C GLU A 520 11.19 -12.89 18.85
N ALA A 521 10.77 -11.71 19.36
CA ALA A 521 11.61 -10.52 19.41
C ALA A 521 12.74 -10.58 20.44
N LEU A 522 12.73 -11.58 21.30
CA LEU A 522 13.77 -11.79 22.31
C LEU A 522 15.02 -12.44 21.74
N ASP A 523 14.94 -13.01 20.55
CA ASP A 523 16.05 -13.74 19.94
C ASP A 523 16.75 -12.88 18.89
N SER A 524 18.02 -12.65 19.13
CA SER A 524 18.94 -12.04 18.17
C SER A 524 19.16 -12.96 16.97
N TYR A 525 19.37 -12.38 15.79
CA TYR A 525 19.83 -13.16 14.65
C TYR A 525 21.31 -13.56 14.80
N ASP A 526 22.16 -12.64 15.26
CA ASP A 526 23.63 -12.78 15.36
C ASP A 526 24.18 -12.49 16.77
N ASP A 527 23.38 -12.67 17.82
CA ASP A 527 23.64 -12.31 19.21
C ASP A 527 23.87 -10.80 19.49
N ARG A 528 23.64 -9.96 18.49
CA ARG A 528 23.82 -8.49 18.57
C ARG A 528 22.62 -7.73 18.08
N ASN A 529 21.98 -8.21 16.99
CA ASN A 529 20.93 -7.51 16.30
C ASN A 529 19.73 -8.42 16.03
N GLY A 530 18.55 -7.81 15.95
CA GLY A 530 17.33 -8.45 15.49
C GLY A 530 17.35 -8.73 13.98
N VAL A 531 16.45 -9.57 13.51
CA VAL A 531 16.36 -10.02 12.12
C VAL A 531 16.19 -8.84 11.14
N PHE A 532 15.34 -7.87 11.49
CA PHE A 532 15.08 -6.72 10.62
C PHE A 532 16.31 -5.82 10.47
N ALA A 533 16.94 -5.43 11.58
CA ALA A 533 18.16 -4.64 11.57
C ALA A 533 19.29 -5.35 10.82
N TYR A 534 19.43 -6.68 11.02
CA TYR A 534 20.40 -7.47 10.29
C TYR A 534 20.18 -7.45 8.78
N ALA A 535 18.92 -7.67 8.32
CA ALA A 535 18.57 -7.61 6.91
C ALA A 535 18.82 -6.21 6.30
N LEU A 536 18.55 -5.14 7.05
CA LEU A 536 18.87 -3.77 6.64
C LEU A 536 20.37 -3.58 6.42
N MET A 537 21.19 -4.02 7.37
CA MET A 537 22.65 -3.90 7.27
C MET A 537 23.22 -4.72 6.11
N GLU A 538 22.72 -5.95 5.86
CA GLU A 538 23.09 -6.72 4.67
C GLU A 538 22.78 -5.94 3.38
N GLY A 539 21.57 -5.36 3.29
CA GLY A 539 21.13 -4.58 2.13
C GLY A 539 21.99 -3.34 1.89
N LEU A 540 22.25 -2.56 2.95
CA LEU A 540 23.11 -1.36 2.90
C LEU A 540 24.56 -1.67 2.52
N ASN A 541 25.05 -2.87 2.87
CA ASN A 541 26.37 -3.36 2.50
C ASN A 541 26.43 -3.98 1.08
N GLY A 542 25.43 -3.75 0.25
CA GLY A 542 25.43 -4.12 -1.18
C GLY A 542 24.83 -5.49 -1.49
N ARG A 543 24.11 -6.13 -0.55
CA ARG A 543 23.31 -7.31 -0.86
C ARG A 543 21.99 -6.95 -1.54
N ALA A 544 21.46 -5.74 -1.32
CA ALA A 544 20.38 -5.19 -2.14
C ALA A 544 20.89 -4.86 -3.55
N ALA A 545 19.98 -4.79 -4.52
CA ALA A 545 20.33 -4.39 -5.88
C ALA A 545 20.95 -2.98 -5.88
N VAL A 546 21.98 -2.80 -6.70
CA VAL A 546 22.66 -1.51 -6.89
C VAL A 546 22.35 -0.98 -8.29
N ASP A 547 22.30 0.35 -8.42
CA ASP A 547 22.18 1.01 -9.71
C ASP A 547 23.53 1.02 -10.49
N ALA A 548 23.53 1.64 -11.66
CA ALA A 548 24.73 1.71 -12.52
C ALA A 548 25.92 2.41 -11.85
N GLU A 549 25.64 3.28 -10.90
CA GLU A 549 26.63 4.03 -10.12
C GLU A 549 27.05 3.31 -8.82
N GLY A 550 26.57 2.10 -8.58
CA GLY A 550 26.88 1.31 -7.39
C GLY A 550 26.13 1.77 -6.12
N ARG A 551 25.00 2.46 -6.27
CA ARG A 551 24.21 2.99 -5.16
C ARG A 551 23.03 2.07 -4.85
N VAL A 552 22.76 1.88 -3.58
CA VAL A 552 21.54 1.23 -3.08
C VAL A 552 20.47 2.30 -2.92
N THR A 553 19.32 2.12 -3.58
CA THR A 553 18.19 3.04 -3.45
C THR A 553 17.23 2.61 -2.34
N ALA A 554 16.38 3.53 -1.87
CA ALA A 554 15.34 3.23 -0.88
C ALA A 554 14.40 2.11 -1.37
N LEU A 555 14.06 2.09 -2.67
CA LEU A 555 13.26 1.03 -3.28
C LEU A 555 13.99 -0.32 -3.23
N ALA A 556 15.22 -0.38 -3.70
CA ALA A 556 16.02 -1.61 -3.73
C ALA A 556 16.25 -2.18 -2.32
N LEU A 557 16.51 -1.30 -1.34
CA LEU A 557 16.64 -1.70 0.07
C LEU A 557 15.32 -2.26 0.62
N GLY A 558 14.20 -1.59 0.36
CA GLY A 558 12.88 -2.07 0.79
C GLY A 558 12.52 -3.43 0.21
N GLU A 559 12.71 -3.63 -1.09
CA GLU A 559 12.47 -4.92 -1.76
C GLU A 559 13.40 -6.03 -1.25
N TRP A 560 14.66 -5.70 -0.96
CA TRP A 560 15.60 -6.63 -0.35
C TRP A 560 15.09 -7.11 1.01
N VAL A 561 14.76 -6.18 1.90
CA VAL A 561 14.34 -6.48 3.28
C VAL A 561 13.03 -7.26 3.29
N MET A 562 12.06 -6.92 2.42
CA MET A 562 10.81 -7.68 2.30
C MET A 562 11.04 -9.17 1.97
N ARG A 563 12.03 -9.48 1.14
CA ARG A 563 12.37 -10.87 0.80
C ARG A 563 13.25 -11.53 1.87
N ARG A 564 14.19 -10.78 2.44
CA ARG A 564 15.22 -11.32 3.32
C ARG A 564 14.72 -11.59 4.75
N VAL A 565 13.90 -10.71 5.31
CA VAL A 565 13.37 -10.86 6.69
C VAL A 565 12.63 -12.19 6.89
N PRO A 566 11.67 -12.60 6.04
CA PRO A 566 11.01 -13.89 6.20
C PRO A 566 11.97 -15.11 6.07
N GLN A 567 13.05 -14.98 5.32
CA GLN A 567 14.06 -16.05 5.18
C GLN A 567 14.86 -16.20 6.48
N LEU A 568 15.41 -15.09 6.98
CA LEU A 568 16.20 -15.05 8.21
C LEU A 568 15.40 -15.52 9.43
N ALA A 569 14.13 -15.08 9.52
CA ALA A 569 13.24 -15.50 10.61
C ALA A 569 13.02 -17.02 10.60
N ARG A 570 12.77 -17.61 9.42
CA ARG A 570 12.63 -19.08 9.29
C ARG A 570 13.89 -19.84 9.68
N GLU A 571 15.09 -19.30 9.38
CA GLU A 571 16.37 -19.89 9.79
C GLU A 571 16.49 -20.03 11.33
N LYS A 572 15.77 -19.18 12.06
CA LYS A 572 15.69 -19.20 13.55
C LYS A 572 14.42 -19.88 14.08
N GLY A 573 13.60 -20.48 13.22
CA GLY A 573 12.35 -21.15 13.62
C GLY A 573 11.19 -20.19 13.94
N HIS A 574 11.27 -18.92 13.47
CA HIS A 574 10.31 -17.86 13.74
C HIS A 574 9.55 -17.41 12.49
N GLN A 575 8.49 -16.64 12.69
CA GLN A 575 7.76 -15.95 11.63
C GLN A 575 7.86 -14.44 11.84
N GLN A 576 8.58 -13.77 10.95
CA GLN A 576 8.59 -12.31 10.86
C GLN A 576 8.35 -11.91 9.43
N ASN A 577 7.45 -10.93 9.22
CA ASN A 577 7.16 -10.38 7.92
C ASN A 577 7.57 -8.90 7.89
N ALA A 578 7.97 -8.45 6.72
CA ALA A 578 8.23 -7.04 6.48
C ALA A 578 7.24 -6.50 5.43
N VAL A 579 6.87 -5.25 5.56
CA VAL A 579 6.08 -4.50 4.57
C VAL A 579 6.88 -3.29 4.11
N PHE A 580 6.87 -3.07 2.82
CA PHE A 580 7.48 -1.89 2.21
C PHE A 580 6.43 -1.14 1.39
N ARG A 581 6.40 0.18 1.51
CA ARG A 581 5.51 1.05 0.74
C ARG A 581 6.27 2.27 0.24
N ALA A 582 6.18 2.49 -1.08
CA ALA A 582 6.60 3.72 -1.72
C ALA A 582 5.36 4.57 -1.95
N ALA A 583 5.31 5.76 -1.38
CA ALA A 583 4.11 6.58 -1.39
C ALA A 583 3.94 7.43 -2.66
N GLN A 584 4.91 7.48 -3.55
CA GLN A 584 4.94 8.40 -4.68
C GLN A 584 4.43 7.76 -5.97
N ARG A 585 3.56 8.47 -6.69
CA ARG A 585 3.06 8.07 -8.03
C ARG A 585 4.18 7.97 -9.06
N ASP A 586 5.18 8.84 -8.96
CA ASP A 586 6.37 8.86 -9.80
C ASP A 586 7.54 8.34 -8.97
N LEU A 587 7.78 7.06 -9.01
CA LEU A 587 8.81 6.33 -8.27
C LEU A 587 10.22 6.89 -8.48
N ARG A 588 10.47 8.08 -8.00
CA ARG A 588 11.83 8.59 -7.85
C ARG A 588 12.40 8.00 -6.58
N SER A 589 12.91 6.78 -6.70
CA SER A 589 13.71 6.21 -5.64
C SER A 589 14.99 7.03 -5.49
N PHE A 590 15.33 7.38 -4.27
CA PHE A 590 16.56 8.11 -3.94
C PHE A 590 17.61 7.15 -3.38
N PRO A 591 18.92 7.46 -3.57
CA PRO A 591 19.98 6.64 -3.02
C PRO A 591 20.08 6.82 -1.51
N VAL A 592 20.32 5.73 -0.78
CA VAL A 592 20.51 5.71 0.68
C VAL A 592 21.89 5.22 1.09
N ALA A 593 22.59 4.54 0.19
CA ALA A 593 23.93 4.01 0.42
C ALA A 593 24.72 3.93 -0.88
N VAL A 594 26.03 3.94 -0.78
CA VAL A 594 26.98 3.60 -1.85
C VAL A 594 27.82 2.41 -1.41
N VAL A 595 27.94 1.41 -2.29
CA VAL A 595 28.77 0.24 -2.04
C VAL A 595 30.22 0.59 -2.36
N GLN A 596 31.06 0.67 -1.34
CA GLN A 596 32.50 0.81 -1.53
C GLN A 596 33.03 -0.49 -2.15
N ARG A 597 33.61 -0.38 -3.35
CA ARG A 597 34.27 -1.49 -4.04
C ARG A 597 35.61 -1.82 -3.42
#